data_b28873b2d472997591329d6f46d7cf31
#
_entry.id   b28873b2d472997591329d6f46d7cf31
#
_cell.length_a   1.000
_cell.length_b   1.000
_cell.length_c   1.000
_cell.angle_alpha   90.00
_cell.angle_beta   90.00
_cell.angle_gamma   90.00
#
_symmetry.space_group_name_H-M   'P 1'
#
loop_
_entity.id
_entity.type
_entity.pdbx_description
1 polymer ?
#
loop_
_entity_poly.entity_id
_entity_poly.type
_entity_poly.pdbx_seq_one_letter_code
_entity_poly.pdbx_strand_id
1 'polypeptide(L)'
;MTCLELQGQFEEMKVPVTVGIHFMHLGKIWGLVERQIPFLMDETVQIEWKEFPAELVLAKQIFVILRDMELIPDMEIYREVFFILRNETLNGRHVCELLEDMCKTEEMIPDMERAEQIFSYRDYPYMKKRWEKFCRHSAIAGTETLKWEKEMECFHHFLGVMWEAVCRDEVFFGDWMPELARFLG
;
A
#
# COMPACT_ATOMS: atom_id res chain seq x y z
N MET A 1 15.35 6.09 -8.49
CA MET A 1 15.61 4.84 -7.75
C MET A 1 17.08 4.51 -7.86
N THR A 2 17.78 4.32 -6.75
CA THR A 2 19.18 3.89 -6.73
C THR A 2 19.20 2.45 -6.24
N CYS A 3 19.86 1.55 -6.98
CA CYS A 3 20.02 0.15 -6.58
C CYS A 3 21.43 -0.08 -6.07
N LEU A 4 21.55 -0.74 -4.94
CA LEU A 4 22.82 -1.27 -4.43
C LEU A 4 22.83 -2.78 -4.66
N GLU A 5 23.88 -3.27 -5.31
CA GLU A 5 24.14 -4.70 -5.39
C GLU A 5 25.15 -5.07 -4.30
N LEU A 6 24.72 -5.92 -3.40
CA LEU A 6 25.52 -6.44 -2.31
C LEU A 6 25.78 -7.93 -2.54
N GLN A 7 26.89 -8.41 -2.06
CA GLN A 7 27.21 -9.84 -2.07
C GLN A 7 27.31 -10.32 -0.62
N GLY A 8 26.30 -11.05 -0.17
CA GLY A 8 26.36 -11.79 1.10
C GLY A 8 27.20 -13.05 0.92
N GLN A 9 27.92 -13.45 1.97
CA GLN A 9 28.61 -14.72 2.02
C GLN A 9 28.09 -15.54 3.19
N PHE A 10 27.63 -16.75 2.87
CA PHE A 10 27.23 -17.73 3.85
C PHE A 10 28.03 -19.01 3.60
N GLU A 11 29.01 -19.30 4.46
CA GLU A 11 30.01 -20.34 4.24
C GLU A 11 30.74 -20.16 2.90
N GLU A 12 30.62 -21.12 1.99
CA GLU A 12 31.21 -21.05 0.63
C GLU A 12 30.22 -20.46 -0.40
N MET A 13 28.99 -20.22 0.00
CA MET A 13 27.92 -19.75 -0.88
C MET A 13 27.90 -18.23 -0.96
N LYS A 14 27.94 -17.69 -2.16
CA LYS A 14 27.77 -16.25 -2.42
C LYS A 14 26.31 -15.99 -2.78
N VAL A 15 25.66 -15.13 -2.00
CA VAL A 15 24.26 -14.76 -2.20
C VAL A 15 24.20 -13.31 -2.71
N PRO A 16 23.75 -13.07 -3.93
CA PRO A 16 23.53 -11.70 -4.42
C PRO A 16 22.29 -11.12 -3.72
N VAL A 17 22.43 -9.90 -3.21
CA VAL A 17 21.35 -9.14 -2.58
C VAL A 17 21.25 -7.79 -3.27
N THR A 18 20.08 -7.51 -3.84
CA THR A 18 19.81 -6.21 -4.45
C THR A 18 18.96 -5.38 -3.48
N VAL A 19 19.48 -4.21 -3.12
CA VAL A 19 18.76 -3.26 -2.25
C VAL A 19 18.35 -2.05 -3.08
N GLY A 20 17.06 -1.83 -3.20
CA GLY A 20 16.49 -0.64 -3.82
C GLY A 20 16.42 0.51 -2.80
N ILE A 21 17.01 1.66 -3.14
CA ILE A 21 16.91 2.87 -2.33
C ILE A 21 15.95 3.82 -3.02
N HIS A 22 14.87 4.15 -2.34
CA HIS A 22 13.91 5.15 -2.76
C HIS A 22 14.05 6.39 -1.90
N PHE A 23 14.23 7.54 -2.53
CA PHE A 23 14.17 8.83 -1.86
C PHE A 23 12.74 9.36 -1.99
N MET A 24 12.11 9.62 -0.86
CA MET A 24 10.79 10.25 -0.81
C MET A 24 10.95 11.65 -0.23
N HIS A 25 10.38 12.64 -0.91
CA HIS A 25 10.21 13.97 -0.33
C HIS A 25 8.88 14.00 0.40
N LEU A 26 8.92 13.91 1.72
CA LEU A 26 7.73 14.02 2.55
C LEU A 26 7.69 15.44 3.11
N GLY A 27 6.66 16.20 2.77
CA GLY A 27 6.45 17.56 3.28
C GLY A 27 6.33 17.59 4.81
N LYS A 28 5.80 16.52 5.39
CA LYS A 28 5.73 16.27 6.84
C LYS A 28 6.54 15.02 7.15
N ILE A 29 7.46 15.09 8.10
CA ILE A 29 8.20 13.90 8.54
C ILE A 29 7.27 13.10 9.46
N TRP A 30 6.69 12.05 8.92
CA TRP A 30 6.00 11.04 9.71
C TRP A 30 7.07 10.15 10.34
N GLY A 31 7.01 10.00 11.68
CA GLY A 31 7.99 9.21 12.42
C GLY A 31 8.07 7.76 11.93
N LEU A 32 9.26 7.18 11.91
CA LEU A 32 9.43 5.75 11.69
C LEU A 32 8.85 4.98 12.88
N VAL A 33 8.20 3.86 12.59
CA VAL A 33 7.74 2.91 13.61
C VAL A 33 8.85 1.91 13.88
N GLU A 34 9.19 1.71 15.14
CA GLU A 34 10.14 0.68 15.57
C GLU A 34 9.39 -0.61 15.83
N ARG A 35 9.82 -1.68 15.15
CA ARG A 35 9.32 -3.04 15.38
C ARG A 35 10.46 -3.96 15.79
N GLN A 36 10.13 -4.94 16.61
CA GLN A 36 11.02 -6.05 16.92
C GLN A 36 10.56 -7.26 16.10
N ILE A 37 11.47 -7.79 15.32
CA ILE A 37 11.22 -8.93 14.44
C ILE A 37 12.07 -10.09 14.92
N PRO A 38 11.49 -11.30 15.15
CA PRO A 38 12.30 -12.46 15.49
C PRO A 38 13.26 -12.79 14.33
N PHE A 39 14.51 -13.07 14.66
CA PHE A 39 15.48 -13.48 13.65
C PHE A 39 15.12 -14.86 13.11
N LEU A 40 15.07 -15.01 11.79
CA LEU A 40 14.59 -16.21 11.13
C LEU A 40 15.32 -17.51 11.51
N MET A 41 16.61 -17.40 11.85
CA MET A 41 17.45 -18.54 12.20
C MET A 41 17.50 -18.80 13.72
N ASP A 42 17.07 -17.85 14.55
CA ASP A 42 17.03 -17.96 16.00
C ASP A 42 15.93 -17.02 16.55
N GLU A 43 14.78 -17.59 16.85
CA GLU A 43 13.62 -16.84 17.34
C GLU A 43 13.83 -16.16 18.71
N THR A 44 14.90 -16.55 19.44
CA THR A 44 15.26 -15.88 20.71
C THR A 44 15.94 -14.54 20.48
N VAL A 45 16.46 -14.30 19.27
CA VAL A 45 17.10 -13.04 18.89
C VAL A 45 16.05 -12.14 18.23
N GLN A 46 15.91 -10.93 18.78
CA GLN A 46 15.04 -9.89 18.21
C GLN A 46 15.89 -8.89 17.44
N ILE A 47 15.46 -8.56 16.22
CA ILE A 47 16.09 -7.52 15.41
C ILE A 47 15.22 -6.27 15.50
N GLU A 48 15.82 -5.15 15.88
CA GLU A 48 15.16 -3.85 15.80
C GLU A 48 15.06 -3.42 14.34
N TRP A 49 13.83 -3.19 13.89
CA TRP A 49 13.52 -2.75 12.53
C TRP A 49 12.79 -1.42 12.57
N LYS A 50 13.17 -0.52 11.66
CA LYS A 50 12.48 0.75 11.47
C LYS A 50 11.76 0.73 10.13
N GLU A 51 10.47 0.98 10.17
CA GLU A 51 9.63 1.01 8.97
C GLU A 51 8.78 2.27 8.92
N PHE A 52 8.26 2.58 7.74
CA PHE A 52 7.26 3.62 7.61
C PHE A 52 5.92 3.15 8.20
N PRO A 53 5.13 4.07 8.80
CA PRO A 53 3.77 3.75 9.23
C PRO A 53 2.96 3.15 8.09
N ALA A 54 2.10 2.19 8.40
CA ALA A 54 1.24 1.53 7.41
C ALA A 54 0.35 2.55 6.67
N GLU A 55 -0.11 3.59 7.36
CA GLU A 55 -0.88 4.70 6.79
C GLU A 55 -0.12 5.42 5.68
N LEU A 56 1.19 5.67 5.87
CA LEU A 56 2.00 6.35 4.87
C LEU A 56 2.22 5.47 3.64
N VAL A 57 2.53 4.18 3.85
CA VAL A 57 2.69 3.23 2.74
C VAL A 57 1.39 3.12 1.96
N LEU A 58 0.27 2.95 2.67
CA LEU A 58 -1.06 2.85 2.06
C LEU A 58 -1.43 4.11 1.27
N ALA A 59 -1.32 5.30 1.89
CA ALA A 59 -1.65 6.56 1.23
C ALA A 59 -0.83 6.76 -0.06
N LYS A 60 0.46 6.41 -0.03
CA LYS A 60 1.33 6.47 -1.21
C LYS A 60 0.83 5.54 -2.33
N GLN A 61 0.49 4.29 -2.00
CA GLN A 61 0.01 3.34 -3.01
C GLN A 61 -1.35 3.77 -3.57
N ILE A 62 -2.26 4.23 -2.72
CA ILE A 62 -3.55 4.78 -3.14
C ILE A 62 -3.35 5.99 -4.06
N PHE A 63 -2.46 6.90 -3.70
CA PHE A 63 -2.15 8.06 -4.53
C PHE A 63 -1.64 7.66 -5.92
N VAL A 64 -0.74 6.67 -6.01
CA VAL A 64 -0.27 6.15 -7.30
C VAL A 64 -1.41 5.54 -8.11
N ILE A 65 -2.33 4.78 -7.48
CA ILE A 65 -3.51 4.23 -8.14
C ILE A 65 -4.41 5.34 -8.67
N LEU A 66 -4.67 6.37 -7.87
CA LEU A 66 -5.51 7.52 -8.26
C LEU A 66 -4.89 8.35 -9.40
N ARG A 67 -3.55 8.49 -9.40
CA ARG A 67 -2.83 9.25 -10.41
C ARG A 67 -2.72 8.50 -11.73
N ASP A 68 -2.30 7.25 -11.68
CA ASP A 68 -1.91 6.48 -12.86
C ASP A 68 -3.05 5.60 -13.43
N MET A 69 -4.11 5.38 -12.62
CA MET A 69 -5.31 4.65 -13.03
C MET A 69 -4.99 3.23 -13.56
N GLU A 70 -5.47 2.83 -14.74
CA GLU A 70 -5.13 1.56 -15.38
C GLU A 70 -3.68 1.48 -15.90
N LEU A 71 -2.98 2.61 -15.93
CA LEU A 71 -1.59 2.69 -16.41
C LEU A 71 -0.55 2.40 -15.31
N ILE A 72 -0.99 2.04 -14.10
CA ILE A 72 -0.06 1.66 -13.04
C ILE A 72 1.01 0.69 -13.56
N PRO A 73 2.28 0.88 -13.18
CA PRO A 73 3.38 0.08 -13.74
C PRO A 73 3.32 -1.37 -13.28
N ASP A 74 2.95 -1.63 -12.02
CA ASP A 74 2.96 -2.96 -11.42
C ASP A 74 1.71 -3.21 -10.57
N MET A 75 1.21 -4.45 -10.61
CA MET A 75 0.10 -4.92 -9.75
C MET A 75 0.53 -5.15 -8.30
N GLU A 76 1.82 -5.13 -8.01
CA GLU A 76 2.35 -5.12 -6.64
C GLU A 76 1.77 -3.98 -5.81
N ILE A 77 1.49 -2.83 -6.42
CA ILE A 77 0.85 -1.67 -5.79
C ILE A 77 -0.52 -2.06 -5.20
N TYR A 78 -1.36 -2.76 -5.97
CA TYR A 78 -2.64 -3.27 -5.47
C TYR A 78 -2.47 -4.35 -4.39
N ARG A 79 -1.48 -5.24 -4.57
CA ARG A 79 -1.19 -6.27 -3.57
C ARG A 79 -0.85 -5.66 -2.21
N GLU A 80 -0.01 -4.62 -2.19
CA GLU A 80 0.35 -3.92 -0.95
C GLU A 80 -0.87 -3.27 -0.30
N VAL A 81 -1.70 -2.58 -1.08
CA VAL A 81 -2.97 -2.01 -0.59
C VAL A 81 -3.84 -3.10 0.05
N PHE A 82 -4.08 -4.20 -0.67
CA PHE A 82 -4.93 -5.28 -0.17
C PHE A 82 -4.36 -5.93 1.09
N PHE A 83 -3.04 -6.12 1.13
CA PHE A 83 -2.38 -6.68 2.29
C PHE A 83 -2.53 -5.77 3.53
N ILE A 84 -2.30 -4.47 3.38
CA ILE A 84 -2.42 -3.51 4.48
C ILE A 84 -3.88 -3.45 4.96
N LEU A 85 -4.85 -3.34 4.06
CA LEU A 85 -6.27 -3.27 4.43
C LEU A 85 -6.79 -4.51 5.15
N ARG A 86 -6.16 -5.67 4.94
CA ARG A 86 -6.53 -6.93 5.60
C ARG A 86 -5.89 -7.13 6.98
N ASN A 87 -4.74 -6.52 7.21
CA ASN A 87 -3.90 -6.90 8.35
C ASN A 87 -3.65 -5.75 9.33
N GLU A 88 -3.83 -4.50 8.91
CA GLU A 88 -3.47 -3.35 9.74
C GLU A 88 -4.70 -2.54 10.14
N THR A 89 -4.79 -2.21 11.42
CA THR A 89 -5.68 -1.16 11.90
C THR A 89 -5.06 0.19 11.54
N LEU A 90 -5.84 1.06 10.90
CA LEU A 90 -5.32 2.31 10.34
C LEU A 90 -6.08 3.50 10.91
N ASN A 91 -5.35 4.55 11.25
CA ASN A 91 -5.96 5.83 11.57
C ASN A 91 -6.41 6.54 10.29
N GLY A 92 -7.72 6.57 10.05
CA GLY A 92 -8.28 7.13 8.82
C GLY A 92 -7.96 8.61 8.64
N ARG A 93 -7.92 9.39 9.72
CA ARG A 93 -7.53 10.79 9.66
C ARG A 93 -6.11 10.96 9.13
N HIS A 94 -5.16 10.14 9.59
CA HIS A 94 -3.77 10.21 9.12
C HIS A 94 -3.68 9.88 7.62
N VAL A 95 -4.44 8.89 7.15
CA VAL A 95 -4.44 8.56 5.72
C VAL A 95 -5.03 9.69 4.88
N CYS A 96 -6.11 10.33 5.32
CA CYS A 96 -6.68 11.51 4.64
C CYS A 96 -5.67 12.66 4.56
N GLU A 97 -5.07 13.06 5.69
CA GLU A 97 -4.07 14.13 5.75
C GLU A 97 -2.89 13.86 4.80
N LEU A 98 -2.44 12.59 4.70
CA LEU A 98 -1.37 12.18 3.78
C LEU A 98 -1.79 12.28 2.31
N LEU A 99 -3.00 11.84 1.97
CA LEU A 99 -3.53 11.93 0.61
C LEU A 99 -3.69 13.40 0.18
N GLU A 100 -4.21 14.25 1.05
CA GLU A 100 -4.30 15.70 0.79
C GLU A 100 -2.93 16.33 0.54
N ASP A 101 -1.93 16.03 1.39
CA ASP A 101 -0.58 16.55 1.24
C ASP A 101 0.06 16.08 -0.08
N MET A 102 -0.18 14.83 -0.49
CA MET A 102 0.29 14.30 -1.77
C MET A 102 -0.41 14.98 -2.95
N CYS A 103 -1.73 15.17 -2.88
CA CYS A 103 -2.48 15.89 -3.91
C CYS A 103 -1.97 17.34 -4.08
N LYS A 104 -1.73 18.04 -2.97
CA LYS A 104 -1.18 19.41 -2.98
C LYS A 104 0.23 19.45 -3.59
N THR A 105 1.08 18.47 -3.24
CA THR A 105 2.49 18.40 -3.70
C THR A 105 2.58 18.11 -5.20
N GLU A 106 1.73 17.22 -5.70
CA GLU A 106 1.72 16.80 -7.12
C GLU A 106 0.71 17.61 -7.96
N GLU A 107 0.13 18.67 -7.40
CA GLU A 107 -0.86 19.54 -8.05
C GLU A 107 -2.06 18.75 -8.64
N MET A 108 -2.42 17.63 -8.00
CA MET A 108 -3.57 16.83 -8.39
C MET A 108 -4.82 17.33 -7.68
N ILE A 109 -5.83 17.73 -8.47
CA ILE A 109 -7.14 18.12 -7.93
C ILE A 109 -7.93 16.85 -7.57
N PRO A 110 -8.35 16.67 -6.30
CA PRO A 110 -9.18 15.54 -5.92
C PRO A 110 -10.56 15.63 -6.60
N ASP A 111 -10.99 14.54 -7.22
CA ASP A 111 -12.33 14.40 -7.81
C ASP A 111 -12.87 12.98 -7.63
N MET A 112 -14.18 12.85 -7.52
CA MET A 112 -14.84 11.55 -7.33
C MET A 112 -14.84 10.68 -8.58
N GLU A 113 -14.73 11.27 -9.78
CA GLU A 113 -14.74 10.54 -11.04
C GLU A 113 -13.59 9.54 -11.12
N ARG A 114 -12.41 9.93 -10.59
CA ARG A 114 -11.23 9.03 -10.49
C ARG A 114 -11.52 7.81 -9.62
N ALA A 115 -12.12 8.01 -8.46
CA ALA A 115 -12.47 6.90 -7.58
C ALA A 115 -13.52 5.98 -8.22
N GLU A 116 -14.56 6.53 -8.84
CA GLU A 116 -15.61 5.78 -9.53
C GLU A 116 -15.02 4.93 -10.69
N GLN A 117 -14.08 5.50 -11.44
CA GLN A 117 -13.37 4.75 -12.47
C GLN A 117 -12.57 3.58 -11.86
N ILE A 118 -11.83 3.80 -10.76
CA ILE A 118 -11.09 2.73 -10.08
C ILE A 118 -12.06 1.65 -9.57
N PHE A 119 -13.22 2.01 -9.04
CA PHE A 119 -14.23 1.06 -8.58
C PHE A 119 -14.74 0.18 -9.72
N SER A 120 -14.85 0.72 -10.94
CA SER A 120 -15.22 -0.05 -12.13
C SER A 120 -14.21 -1.14 -12.49
N TYR A 121 -12.95 -1.04 -12.00
CA TYR A 121 -11.89 -2.04 -12.28
C TYR A 121 -12.18 -3.41 -11.67
N ARG A 122 -13.05 -3.48 -10.67
CA ARG A 122 -13.53 -4.75 -10.14
C ARG A 122 -13.98 -5.71 -11.24
N ASP A 123 -14.71 -5.20 -12.22
CA ASP A 123 -15.29 -5.98 -13.31
C ASP A 123 -14.56 -5.80 -14.65
N TYR A 124 -13.50 -4.99 -14.68
CA TYR A 124 -12.76 -4.70 -15.89
C TYR A 124 -11.83 -5.86 -16.29
N PRO A 125 -12.07 -6.54 -17.43
CA PRO A 125 -11.33 -7.75 -17.79
C PRO A 125 -9.82 -7.55 -17.94
N TYR A 126 -9.40 -6.36 -18.37
CA TYR A 126 -7.98 -6.03 -18.51
C TYR A 126 -7.25 -6.07 -17.15
N MET A 127 -7.82 -5.44 -16.12
CA MET A 127 -7.24 -5.41 -14.78
C MET A 127 -7.24 -6.80 -14.14
N LYS A 128 -8.32 -7.57 -14.30
CA LYS A 128 -8.37 -8.97 -13.85
C LYS A 128 -7.27 -9.83 -14.47
N LYS A 129 -7.06 -9.72 -15.78
CA LYS A 129 -5.98 -10.46 -16.47
C LYS A 129 -4.59 -10.05 -15.99
N ARG A 130 -4.36 -8.77 -15.73
CA ARG A 130 -3.10 -8.28 -15.15
C ARG A 130 -2.88 -8.89 -13.76
N TRP A 131 -3.91 -8.86 -12.91
CA TRP A 131 -3.87 -9.44 -11.57
C TRP A 131 -3.58 -10.95 -11.59
N GLU A 132 -4.31 -11.71 -12.39
CA GLU A 132 -4.09 -13.16 -12.55
C GLU A 132 -2.67 -13.49 -13.04
N LYS A 133 -2.15 -12.68 -13.97
CA LYS A 133 -0.78 -12.83 -14.44
C LYS A 133 0.21 -12.53 -13.32
N PHE A 134 0.00 -11.48 -12.56
CA PHE A 134 0.82 -11.10 -11.41
C PHE A 134 0.83 -12.22 -10.36
N CYS A 135 -0.32 -12.71 -9.92
CA CYS A 135 -0.43 -13.79 -8.92
C CYS A 135 0.31 -15.06 -9.34
N ARG A 136 0.27 -15.42 -10.64
CA ARG A 136 0.99 -16.61 -11.15
C ARG A 136 2.51 -16.49 -11.13
N HIS A 137 3.03 -15.28 -11.17
CA HIS A 137 4.48 -15.03 -11.24
C HIS A 137 5.04 -14.45 -9.94
N SER A 138 4.17 -14.10 -9.00
CA SER A 138 4.60 -13.57 -7.70
C SER A 138 5.24 -14.67 -6.88
N ALA A 139 6.45 -14.39 -6.38
CA ALA A 139 7.13 -15.25 -5.40
C ALA A 139 6.70 -14.94 -3.95
N ILE A 140 5.80 -13.96 -3.76
CA ILE A 140 5.37 -13.51 -2.43
C ILE A 140 4.28 -14.45 -1.94
N ALA A 141 4.55 -15.11 -0.82
CA ALA A 141 3.61 -16.03 -0.20
C ALA A 141 2.27 -15.34 0.15
N GLY A 142 1.17 -16.05 -0.03
CA GLY A 142 -0.17 -15.55 0.27
C GLY A 142 -0.83 -14.74 -0.86
N THR A 143 -0.09 -14.32 -1.88
CA THR A 143 -0.66 -13.58 -3.03
C THR A 143 -1.72 -14.39 -3.77
N GLU A 144 -1.55 -15.69 -3.86
CA GLU A 144 -2.49 -16.63 -4.49
C GLU A 144 -3.86 -16.71 -3.79
N THR A 145 -3.94 -16.30 -2.53
CA THR A 145 -5.19 -16.28 -1.75
C THR A 145 -6.04 -15.05 -2.00
N LEU A 146 -5.46 -14.01 -2.62
CA LEU A 146 -6.12 -12.74 -2.87
C LEU A 146 -6.98 -12.83 -4.13
N LYS A 147 -8.29 -12.68 -3.97
CA LYS A 147 -9.26 -12.69 -5.07
C LYS A 147 -9.57 -11.26 -5.48
N TRP A 148 -9.27 -10.90 -6.72
CA TRP A 148 -9.41 -9.55 -7.25
C TRP A 148 -10.74 -8.88 -6.87
N GLU A 149 -11.86 -9.53 -7.15
CA GLU A 149 -13.18 -8.97 -6.92
C GLU A 149 -13.45 -8.65 -5.45
N LYS A 150 -13.03 -9.57 -4.57
CA LYS A 150 -13.21 -9.42 -3.13
C LYS A 150 -12.32 -8.31 -2.56
N GLU A 151 -11.08 -8.26 -3.01
CA GLU A 151 -10.13 -7.24 -2.54
C GLU A 151 -10.51 -5.85 -3.07
N MET A 152 -10.97 -5.76 -4.31
CA MET A 152 -11.49 -4.51 -4.86
C MET A 152 -12.76 -4.04 -4.15
N GLU A 153 -13.61 -4.94 -3.67
CA GLU A 153 -14.77 -4.58 -2.85
C GLU A 153 -14.34 -3.99 -1.50
N CYS A 154 -13.38 -4.61 -0.82
CA CYS A 154 -12.78 -4.08 0.41
C CYS A 154 -12.14 -2.71 0.17
N PHE A 155 -11.37 -2.59 -0.91
CA PHE A 155 -10.74 -1.33 -1.31
C PHE A 155 -11.77 -0.23 -1.64
N HIS A 156 -12.87 -0.59 -2.28
CA HIS A 156 -13.97 0.35 -2.55
C HIS A 156 -14.57 0.89 -1.23
N HIS A 157 -14.83 0.01 -0.25
CA HIS A 157 -15.34 0.44 1.05
C HIS A 157 -14.38 1.38 1.78
N PHE A 158 -13.09 1.13 1.67
CA PHE A 158 -12.08 2.00 2.25
C PHE A 158 -11.97 3.33 1.50
N LEU A 159 -11.64 3.27 0.21
CA LEU A 159 -11.36 4.45 -0.60
C LEU A 159 -12.57 5.36 -0.77
N GLY A 160 -13.77 4.79 -0.93
CA GLY A 160 -14.98 5.57 -1.19
C GLY A 160 -15.22 6.60 -0.09
N VAL A 161 -15.20 6.18 1.16
CA VAL A 161 -15.44 7.07 2.31
C VAL A 161 -14.30 8.07 2.50
N MET A 162 -13.07 7.59 2.40
CA MET A 162 -11.87 8.41 2.57
C MET A 162 -11.72 9.47 1.49
N TRP A 163 -11.88 9.07 0.22
CA TRP A 163 -11.71 9.96 -0.91
C TRP A 163 -12.81 11.01 -1.02
N GLU A 164 -14.02 10.66 -0.59
CA GLU A 164 -15.11 11.64 -0.48
C GLU A 164 -14.77 12.76 0.50
N ALA A 165 -14.18 12.43 1.67
CA ALA A 165 -13.73 13.42 2.64
C ALA A 165 -12.62 14.31 2.07
N VAL A 166 -11.62 13.73 1.38
CA VAL A 166 -10.54 14.48 0.71
C VAL A 166 -11.11 15.42 -0.38
N CYS A 167 -12.07 14.95 -1.20
CA CYS A 167 -12.70 15.77 -2.24
C CYS A 167 -13.51 16.94 -1.68
N ARG A 168 -14.05 16.80 -0.48
CA ARG A 168 -14.84 17.85 0.19
C ARG A 168 -14.04 18.74 1.12
N ASP A 169 -12.74 18.49 1.29
CA ASP A 169 -11.88 19.17 2.28
C ASP A 169 -12.46 19.02 3.70
N GLU A 170 -13.01 17.84 4.01
CA GLU A 170 -13.63 17.52 5.30
C GLU A 170 -12.68 16.70 6.16
N VAL A 171 -12.69 16.98 7.48
CA VAL A 171 -11.91 16.19 8.43
C VAL A 171 -12.54 14.83 8.61
N PHE A 172 -11.82 13.77 8.28
CA PHE A 172 -12.28 12.41 8.48
C PHE A 172 -11.95 11.92 9.89
N PHE A 173 -12.95 11.31 10.54
CA PHE A 173 -12.79 10.65 11.83
C PHE A 173 -13.22 9.19 11.71
N GLY A 174 -12.36 8.28 12.03
CA GLY A 174 -12.64 6.85 12.06
C GLY A 174 -11.38 6.03 11.83
N ASP A 175 -11.30 4.90 12.54
CA ASP A 175 -10.23 3.95 12.37
C ASP A 175 -10.69 2.76 11.54
N TRP A 176 -9.88 2.34 10.59
CA TRP A 176 -10.15 1.15 9.80
C TRP A 176 -9.91 -0.10 10.61
N MET A 177 -10.91 -0.97 10.63
CA MET A 177 -10.84 -2.28 11.29
C MET A 177 -10.79 -3.40 10.24
N PRO A 178 -9.63 -4.04 10.06
CA PRO A 178 -9.44 -5.05 9.02
C PRO A 178 -10.39 -6.25 9.16
N GLU A 179 -10.70 -6.70 10.40
CA GLU A 179 -11.58 -7.83 10.66
C GLU A 179 -13.02 -7.56 10.23
N LEU A 180 -13.43 -6.28 10.22
CA LEU A 180 -14.77 -5.85 9.87
C LEU A 180 -14.87 -5.27 8.47
N ALA A 181 -13.74 -5.03 7.83
CA ALA A 181 -13.61 -4.33 6.55
C ALA A 181 -14.44 -3.02 6.51
N ARG A 182 -14.36 -2.22 7.59
CA ARG A 182 -15.07 -0.94 7.73
C ARG A 182 -14.40 0.00 8.72
N PHE A 183 -14.75 1.27 8.63
CA PHE A 183 -14.39 2.27 9.62
C PHE A 183 -15.28 2.18 10.87
N LEU A 184 -14.67 2.47 12.03
CA LEU A 184 -15.33 2.69 13.30
C LEU A 184 -14.93 4.08 13.82
N GLY A 185 -15.88 4.85 14.28
CA GLY A 185 -15.70 6.20 14.84
C GLY A 185 -17.03 6.91 14.96
#